data_d0ad11d57e167c9d3af72c53f124b02e
#
_entry.id   d0ad11d57e167c9d3af72c53f124b02e
#
_cell.length_a   1.000
_cell.length_b   1.000
_cell.length_c   1.000
_cell.angle_alpha   90.00
_cell.angle_beta   90.00
_cell.angle_gamma   90.00
#
_symmetry.space_group_name_H-M   'P 1'
#
loop_
_entity.id
_entity.type
_entity.pdbx_description
1 polymer ?
#
loop_
_entity_poly.entity_id
_entity_poly.type
_entity_poly.pdbx_seq_one_letter_code
_entity_poly.pdbx_strand_id
1 'polypeptide(L)'
;MNIELLRENIITLNQLKRDFVKNGLDSDQLSGALGEAVAAHLILEKLGDESYTPAPPRAESIDGQSDKGTYSIKFFTLTDKQSSKIKLHDSLYFDWLVIIMSTINFVIPREKITTIKQTGIPTQDRIDSGIIYVTPAGKNEVAIAGSDINMAIMDKHYKLKNTTFLNEILYNKEVTATASQLELLNSI
;
A
#
# COMPACT_ATOMS: atom_id res chain seq x y z
N MET A 1 -12.55 12.52 -5.92
CA MET A 1 -12.94 11.08 -6.09
C MET A 1 -14.20 10.82 -5.28
N ASN A 2 -15.15 9.97 -5.77
CA ASN A 2 -16.36 9.61 -5.01
C ASN A 2 -16.00 8.48 -4.02
N ILE A 3 -16.12 8.78 -2.71
CA ILE A 3 -15.73 7.86 -1.64
C ILE A 3 -16.66 6.62 -1.56
N GLU A 4 -17.95 6.78 -1.86
CA GLU A 4 -18.90 5.65 -1.81
C GLU A 4 -18.61 4.66 -2.95
N LEU A 5 -18.38 5.15 -4.16
CA LEU A 5 -17.96 4.29 -5.29
C LEU A 5 -16.62 3.60 -4.99
N LEU A 6 -15.70 4.28 -4.33
CA LEU A 6 -14.42 3.69 -3.93
C LEU A 6 -14.62 2.55 -2.92
N ARG A 7 -15.52 2.72 -1.95
CA ARG A 7 -15.88 1.68 -0.98
C ARG A 7 -16.50 0.46 -1.66
N GLU A 8 -17.40 0.67 -2.61
CA GLU A 8 -17.99 -0.42 -3.42
C GLU A 8 -16.91 -1.19 -4.19
N ASN A 9 -15.97 -0.48 -4.80
CA ASN A 9 -14.85 -1.10 -5.50
C ASN A 9 -13.97 -1.93 -4.57
N ILE A 10 -13.69 -1.45 -3.35
CA ILE A 10 -12.92 -2.20 -2.35
C ILE A 10 -13.63 -3.51 -1.97
N ILE A 11 -14.95 -3.46 -1.73
CA ILE A 11 -15.75 -4.65 -1.42
C ILE A 11 -15.67 -5.66 -2.57
N THR A 12 -15.88 -5.20 -3.79
CA THR A 12 -15.88 -6.04 -4.99
C THR A 12 -14.51 -6.68 -5.22
N LEU A 13 -13.43 -5.91 -5.17
CA LEU A 13 -12.06 -6.41 -5.34
C LEU A 13 -11.68 -7.43 -4.25
N ASN A 14 -12.06 -7.16 -3.00
CA ASN A 14 -11.80 -8.07 -1.90
C ASN A 14 -12.54 -9.40 -2.05
N GLN A 15 -13.79 -9.36 -2.51
CA GLN A 15 -14.59 -10.57 -2.79
C GLN A 15 -13.98 -11.37 -3.94
N LEU A 16 -13.68 -10.73 -5.08
CA LEU A 16 -13.02 -11.37 -6.22
C LEU A 16 -11.71 -12.04 -5.82
N LYS A 17 -10.87 -11.33 -5.07
CA LYS A 17 -9.61 -11.89 -4.57
C LYS A 17 -9.84 -13.15 -3.74
N ARG A 18 -10.82 -13.15 -2.84
CA ARG A 18 -11.16 -14.33 -2.02
C ARG A 18 -11.63 -15.50 -2.89
N ASP A 19 -12.46 -15.23 -3.89
CA ASP A 19 -12.97 -16.25 -4.78
C ASP A 19 -11.85 -16.86 -5.66
N PHE A 20 -10.93 -16.02 -6.16
CA PHE A 20 -9.75 -16.49 -6.89
C PHE A 20 -8.88 -17.41 -6.02
N VAL A 21 -8.54 -16.98 -4.80
CA VAL A 21 -7.75 -17.79 -3.87
C VAL A 21 -8.46 -19.10 -3.53
N LYS A 22 -9.78 -19.06 -3.28
CA LYS A 22 -10.59 -20.25 -2.97
C LYS A 22 -10.59 -21.27 -4.11
N ASN A 23 -10.52 -20.80 -5.36
CA ASN A 23 -10.49 -21.66 -6.55
C ASN A 23 -9.05 -21.99 -7.02
N GLY A 24 -8.03 -21.65 -6.24
CA GLY A 24 -6.62 -21.93 -6.56
C GLY A 24 -6.08 -21.11 -7.74
N LEU A 25 -6.70 -19.98 -8.06
CA LEU A 25 -6.29 -19.06 -9.12
C LEU A 25 -5.31 -18.00 -8.59
N ASP A 26 -4.45 -17.50 -9.47
CA ASP A 26 -3.55 -16.39 -9.16
C ASP A 26 -4.35 -15.10 -8.92
N SER A 27 -4.06 -14.44 -7.80
CA SER A 27 -4.74 -13.21 -7.37
C SER A 27 -3.80 -12.00 -7.25
N ASP A 28 -2.59 -12.05 -7.79
CA ASP A 28 -1.59 -10.98 -7.59
C ASP A 28 -2.06 -9.63 -8.18
N GLN A 29 -2.64 -9.63 -9.37
CA GLN A 29 -3.19 -8.42 -9.97
C GLN A 29 -4.35 -7.83 -9.16
N LEU A 30 -5.25 -8.68 -8.64
CA LEU A 30 -6.33 -8.24 -7.74
C LEU A 30 -5.79 -7.69 -6.42
N SER A 31 -4.69 -8.26 -5.93
CA SER A 31 -4.02 -7.76 -4.73
C SER A 31 -3.44 -6.35 -4.93
N GLY A 32 -2.85 -6.08 -6.10
CA GLY A 32 -2.37 -4.75 -6.46
C GLY A 32 -3.52 -3.74 -6.53
N ALA A 33 -4.55 -4.03 -7.32
CA ALA A 33 -5.70 -3.15 -7.47
C ALA A 33 -6.43 -2.89 -6.14
N LEU A 34 -6.59 -3.91 -5.30
CA LEU A 34 -7.16 -3.76 -3.96
C LEU A 34 -6.27 -2.87 -3.07
N GLY A 35 -4.95 -3.06 -3.14
CA GLY A 35 -4.01 -2.24 -2.40
C GLY A 35 -4.09 -0.76 -2.78
N GLU A 36 -4.17 -0.45 -4.06
CA GLU A 36 -4.35 0.92 -4.56
C GLU A 36 -5.68 1.53 -4.10
N ALA A 37 -6.77 0.78 -4.19
CA ALA A 37 -8.08 1.24 -3.74
C ALA A 37 -8.12 1.49 -2.21
N VAL A 38 -7.51 0.62 -1.42
CA VAL A 38 -7.37 0.79 0.04
C VAL A 38 -6.51 2.01 0.36
N ALA A 39 -5.40 2.22 -0.35
CA ALA A 39 -4.56 3.40 -0.18
C ALA A 39 -5.32 4.68 -0.49
N ALA A 40 -6.04 4.73 -1.61
CA ALA A 40 -6.88 5.87 -1.98
C ALA A 40 -7.91 6.20 -0.89
N HIS A 41 -8.58 5.18 -0.34
CA HIS A 41 -9.53 5.35 0.77
C HIS A 41 -8.87 5.94 2.02
N LEU A 42 -7.69 5.45 2.39
CA LEU A 42 -6.94 5.96 3.54
C LEU A 42 -6.44 7.40 3.32
N ILE A 43 -5.98 7.72 2.12
CA ILE A 43 -5.55 9.09 1.76
C ILE A 43 -6.72 10.06 1.90
N LEU A 44 -7.88 9.71 1.39
CA LEU A 44 -9.08 10.54 1.49
C LEU A 44 -9.57 10.66 2.95
N GLU A 45 -9.79 9.54 3.64
CA GLU A 45 -10.47 9.51 4.94
C GLU A 45 -9.56 9.86 6.12
N LYS A 46 -8.29 9.45 6.08
CA LYS A 46 -7.38 9.62 7.21
C LYS A 46 -6.41 10.78 7.05
N LEU A 47 -5.96 11.04 5.82
CA LEU A 47 -5.09 12.19 5.55
C LEU A 47 -5.89 13.43 5.16
N GLY A 48 -7.21 13.29 4.93
CA GLY A 48 -8.09 14.38 4.52
C GLY A 48 -7.63 15.01 3.20
N ASP A 49 -7.13 14.21 2.28
CA ASP A 49 -6.63 14.69 0.99
C ASP A 49 -7.69 14.50 -0.10
N GLU A 50 -8.68 15.38 -0.08
CA GLU A 50 -9.82 15.31 -1.00
C GLU A 50 -9.42 15.55 -2.47
N SER A 51 -8.26 16.17 -2.72
CA SER A 51 -7.73 16.40 -4.06
C SER A 51 -7.07 15.19 -4.70
N TYR A 52 -6.92 14.08 -3.95
CA TYR A 52 -6.28 12.87 -4.45
C TYR A 52 -6.99 12.31 -5.69
N THR A 53 -6.19 12.01 -6.71
CA THR A 53 -6.59 11.31 -7.93
C THR A 53 -5.59 10.20 -8.25
N PRO A 54 -6.05 9.00 -8.67
CA PRO A 54 -5.17 7.95 -9.17
C PRO A 54 -4.36 8.45 -10.36
N ALA A 55 -3.15 7.98 -10.50
CA ALA A 55 -2.35 8.22 -11.70
C ALA A 55 -2.99 7.54 -12.92
N PRO A 56 -2.80 8.10 -14.12
CA PRO A 56 -3.25 7.44 -15.34
C PRO A 56 -2.54 6.10 -15.50
N PRO A 57 -3.18 5.10 -16.13
CA PRO A 57 -2.57 3.81 -16.38
C PRO A 57 -1.20 3.97 -17.04
N ARG A 58 -0.20 3.23 -16.56
CA ARG A 58 1.20 3.26 -17.04
C ARG A 58 1.98 4.54 -16.70
N ALA A 59 1.53 5.34 -15.75
CA ALA A 59 2.38 6.39 -15.19
C ALA A 59 3.62 5.75 -14.53
N GLU A 60 4.80 6.21 -14.92
CA GLU A 60 6.03 5.68 -14.35
C GLU A 60 6.21 6.17 -12.90
N SER A 61 6.42 5.24 -11.99
CA SER A 61 6.86 5.49 -10.61
C SER A 61 5.86 6.18 -9.67
N ILE A 62 4.68 6.60 -10.14
CA ILE A 62 3.63 7.19 -9.32
C ILE A 62 2.31 6.45 -9.49
N ASP A 63 1.58 6.25 -8.40
CA ASP A 63 0.30 5.55 -8.38
C ASP A 63 -0.87 6.53 -8.13
N GLY A 64 -0.58 7.78 -7.73
CA GLY A 64 -1.55 8.84 -7.55
C GLY A 64 -0.92 10.22 -7.30
N GLN A 65 -1.75 11.26 -7.35
CA GLN A 65 -1.34 12.63 -7.12
C GLN A 65 -2.42 13.46 -6.45
N SER A 66 -2.02 14.55 -5.81
CA SER A 66 -2.89 15.54 -5.18
C SER A 66 -2.21 16.91 -5.06
N ASP A 67 -2.89 17.86 -4.44
CA ASP A 67 -2.29 19.15 -4.06
C ASP A 67 -1.18 19.01 -3.01
N LYS A 68 -1.13 17.86 -2.29
CA LYS A 68 -0.09 17.57 -1.30
C LYS A 68 1.12 16.83 -1.89
N GLY A 69 1.09 16.51 -3.18
CA GLY A 69 2.18 15.84 -3.87
C GLY A 69 1.78 14.53 -4.55
N THR A 70 2.79 13.77 -4.92
CA THR A 70 2.67 12.49 -5.64
C THR A 70 2.85 11.30 -4.70
N TYR A 71 2.13 10.22 -4.98
CA TYR A 71 2.10 9.00 -4.17
C TYR A 71 2.65 7.80 -4.93
N SER A 72 3.52 7.03 -4.28
CA SER A 72 3.82 5.66 -4.69
C SER A 72 3.19 4.70 -3.70
N ILE A 73 2.43 3.72 -4.20
CA ILE A 73 1.67 2.77 -3.38
C ILE A 73 2.29 1.38 -3.53
N LYS A 74 2.53 0.73 -2.42
CA LYS A 74 3.03 -0.64 -2.40
C LYS A 74 2.14 -1.50 -1.54
N PHE A 75 1.60 -2.54 -2.13
CA PHE A 75 0.92 -3.58 -1.39
C PHE A 75 1.94 -4.64 -0.94
N PHE A 76 1.98 -4.92 0.34
CA PHE A 76 2.94 -5.83 0.93
C PHE A 76 2.26 -6.86 1.82
N THR A 77 2.42 -8.11 1.47
CA THR A 77 1.97 -9.21 2.32
C THR A 77 3.17 -9.74 3.11
N LEU A 78 3.09 -9.68 4.43
CA LEU A 78 4.05 -10.39 5.28
C LEU A 78 3.88 -11.89 5.02
N THR A 79 4.81 -12.46 4.30
CA THR A 79 4.98 -13.92 4.25
C THR A 79 6.03 -14.29 5.27
N ASP A 80 5.95 -15.51 5.85
CA ASP A 80 6.93 -16.06 6.80
C ASP A 80 8.35 -16.17 6.22
N LYS A 81 8.52 -15.84 4.94
CA LYS A 81 9.83 -15.79 4.28
C LYS A 81 10.47 -14.42 4.54
N GLN A 82 11.48 -14.41 5.39
CA GLN A 82 12.32 -13.24 5.77
C GLN A 82 12.99 -12.49 4.61
N SER A 83 12.77 -12.88 3.36
CA SER A 83 13.38 -12.30 2.17
C SER A 83 12.50 -11.28 1.43
N SER A 84 11.32 -10.96 1.94
CA SER A 84 10.43 -10.02 1.30
C SER A 84 11.01 -8.61 1.33
N LYS A 85 11.15 -8.01 0.14
CA LYS A 85 11.67 -6.64 -0.03
C LYS A 85 10.62 -5.80 -0.72
N ILE A 86 10.47 -4.55 -0.29
CA ILE A 86 9.68 -3.57 -1.03
C ILE A 86 10.59 -2.91 -2.04
N LYS A 87 10.37 -3.18 -3.32
CA LYS A 87 11.12 -2.59 -4.42
C LYS A 87 10.51 -1.25 -4.81
N LEU A 88 11.38 -0.27 -5.02
CA LEU A 88 11.07 1.07 -5.47
C LEU A 88 11.97 1.41 -6.66
N HIS A 89 11.53 2.32 -7.51
CA HIS A 89 12.41 2.90 -8.52
C HIS A 89 13.51 3.72 -7.83
N ASP A 90 14.75 3.65 -8.29
CA ASP A 90 15.90 4.30 -7.64
C ASP A 90 15.84 5.83 -7.64
N SER A 91 15.13 6.41 -8.62
CA SER A 91 14.89 7.86 -8.71
C SER A 91 13.99 8.39 -7.58
N LEU A 92 13.15 7.52 -6.96
CA LEU A 92 12.22 7.87 -5.89
C LEU A 92 11.38 9.12 -6.24
N TYR A 93 10.80 9.18 -7.46
CA TYR A 93 10.00 10.28 -7.99
C TYR A 93 8.58 10.36 -7.38
N PHE A 94 8.47 10.35 -6.08
CA PHE A 94 7.23 10.53 -5.33
C PHE A 94 7.49 11.38 -4.09
N ASP A 95 6.46 12.03 -3.58
CA ASP A 95 6.53 12.78 -2.32
C ASP A 95 6.15 11.91 -1.12
N TRP A 96 5.29 10.90 -1.35
CA TRP A 96 4.77 10.02 -0.33
C TRP A 96 4.85 8.56 -0.76
N LEU A 97 5.40 7.71 0.10
CA LEU A 97 5.32 6.25 -0.03
C LEU A 97 4.23 5.72 0.89
N VAL A 98 3.21 5.10 0.30
CA VAL A 98 2.13 4.44 1.04
C VAL A 98 2.35 2.94 0.97
N ILE A 99 2.49 2.29 2.11
CA ILE A 99 2.64 0.84 2.21
C ILE A 99 1.37 0.28 2.82
N ILE A 100 0.66 -0.53 2.05
CA ILE A 100 -0.54 -1.23 2.50
C ILE A 100 -0.16 -2.63 2.93
N MET A 101 -0.35 -2.90 4.20
CA MET A 101 -0.23 -4.24 4.77
C MET A 101 -1.58 -4.63 5.35
N SER A 102 -1.87 -5.91 5.40
CA SER A 102 -3.22 -6.39 5.76
C SER A 102 -3.82 -5.77 7.03
N THR A 103 -3.02 -5.54 8.08
CA THR A 103 -3.50 -5.03 9.38
C THR A 103 -2.99 -3.63 9.72
N ILE A 104 -1.90 -3.22 9.13
CA ILE A 104 -1.18 -1.99 9.45
C ILE A 104 -0.74 -1.36 8.15
N ASN A 105 -0.91 -0.04 8.02
CA ASN A 105 -0.48 0.70 6.85
C ASN A 105 0.47 1.80 7.30
N PHE A 106 1.28 2.29 6.37
CA PHE A 106 2.25 3.33 6.63
C PHE A 106 2.21 4.39 5.55
N VAL A 107 2.44 5.64 5.94
CA VAL A 107 2.63 6.78 5.03
C VAL A 107 3.95 7.43 5.37
N ILE A 108 4.90 7.34 4.45
CA ILE A 108 6.30 7.74 4.67
C ILE A 108 6.61 8.90 3.71
N PRO A 109 6.97 10.08 4.22
CA PRO A 109 7.38 11.19 3.37
C PRO A 109 8.74 10.89 2.71
N ARG A 110 8.92 11.33 1.48
CA ARG A 110 10.10 11.05 0.66
C ARG A 110 11.41 11.47 1.33
N GLU A 111 11.43 12.60 2.04
CA GLU A 111 12.62 13.11 2.73
C GLU A 111 13.10 12.20 3.88
N LYS A 112 12.26 11.25 4.31
CA LYS A 112 12.62 10.24 5.30
C LYS A 112 13.20 8.97 4.70
N ILE A 113 13.27 8.88 3.37
CA ILE A 113 13.84 7.73 2.67
C ILE A 113 15.23 8.09 2.14
N THR A 114 16.23 7.38 2.59
CA THR A 114 17.65 7.64 2.26
C THR A 114 18.31 6.41 1.66
N THR A 115 18.96 6.58 0.51
CA THR A 115 19.74 5.51 -0.11
C THR A 115 21.08 5.37 0.60
N ILE A 116 21.41 4.16 1.03
CA ILE A 116 22.73 3.84 1.61
C ILE A 116 23.43 2.74 0.81
N LYS A 117 24.73 2.90 0.67
CA LYS A 117 25.58 1.90 0.00
C LYS A 117 26.10 0.82 0.95
N GLN A 118 26.09 1.08 2.25
CA GLN A 118 26.61 0.17 3.28
C GLN A 118 25.60 -0.01 4.41
N THR A 119 25.51 -1.26 4.89
CA THR A 119 24.78 -1.62 6.11
C THR A 119 25.67 -1.39 7.33
N GLY A 120 25.17 -0.82 8.40
CA GLY A 120 25.96 -0.60 9.63
C GLY A 120 25.45 0.50 10.55
N ILE A 121 24.30 1.11 10.22
CA ILE A 121 23.69 2.10 11.12
C ILE A 121 23.01 1.35 12.27
N PRO A 122 23.31 1.71 13.53
CA PRO A 122 22.68 1.09 14.68
C PRO A 122 21.15 1.12 14.60
N THR A 123 20.50 0.04 14.96
CA THR A 123 19.05 -0.08 14.89
C THR A 123 18.35 0.99 15.72
N GLN A 124 18.88 1.33 16.88
CA GLN A 124 18.30 2.35 17.75
C GLN A 124 18.33 3.74 17.13
N ASP A 125 19.42 4.13 16.48
CA ASP A 125 19.54 5.43 15.81
C ASP A 125 18.52 5.55 14.66
N ARG A 126 18.23 4.45 13.96
CA ARG A 126 17.17 4.39 12.93
C ARG A 126 15.78 4.56 13.54
N ILE A 127 15.49 3.86 14.64
CA ILE A 127 14.20 3.97 15.35
C ILE A 127 13.97 5.40 15.82
N ASP A 128 14.99 6.05 16.34
CA ASP A 128 14.86 7.39 16.92
C ASP A 128 14.76 8.48 15.85
N SER A 129 15.49 8.35 14.74
CA SER A 129 15.46 9.31 13.63
C SER A 129 14.24 9.17 12.71
N GLY A 130 13.61 7.99 12.67
CA GLY A 130 12.55 7.66 11.73
C GLY A 130 13.01 7.60 10.27
N ILE A 131 14.32 7.44 10.01
CA ILE A 131 14.84 7.36 8.65
C ILE A 131 14.71 5.92 8.13
N ILE A 132 14.11 5.78 6.95
CA ILE A 132 14.02 4.52 6.22
C ILE A 132 15.20 4.45 5.25
N TYR A 133 15.98 3.38 5.38
CA TYR A 133 17.13 3.15 4.50
C TYR A 133 16.78 2.19 3.39
N VAL A 134 17.15 2.56 2.16
CA VAL A 134 17.01 1.70 0.98
C VAL A 134 18.40 1.36 0.42
N THR A 135 18.52 0.15 -0.10
CA THR A 135 19.76 -0.36 -0.70
C THR A 135 19.55 -0.66 -2.19
N PRO A 136 20.58 -0.55 -3.05
CA PRO A 136 20.49 -0.97 -4.43
C PRO A 136 19.99 -2.42 -4.54
N ALA A 137 19.02 -2.67 -5.43
CA ALA A 137 18.36 -3.97 -5.56
C ALA A 137 18.34 -4.52 -6.99
N GLY A 138 18.73 -3.71 -7.97
CA GLY A 138 18.76 -4.06 -9.38
C GLY A 138 19.09 -2.85 -10.24
N LYS A 139 18.89 -2.98 -11.56
CA LYS A 139 19.02 -1.85 -12.48
C LYS A 139 17.85 -0.91 -12.25
N ASN A 140 18.14 0.33 -11.87
CA ASN A 140 17.14 1.35 -11.56
C ASN A 140 16.19 0.97 -10.40
N GLU A 141 16.64 0.07 -9.51
CA GLU A 141 15.83 -0.35 -8.36
C GLU A 141 16.60 -0.18 -7.05
N VAL A 142 15.88 0.26 -6.03
CA VAL A 142 16.28 0.20 -4.63
C VAL A 142 15.24 -0.59 -3.85
N ALA A 143 15.60 -1.13 -2.71
CA ALA A 143 14.67 -1.88 -1.88
C ALA A 143 14.78 -1.49 -0.41
N ILE A 144 13.63 -1.46 0.25
CA ILE A 144 13.53 -1.52 1.69
C ILE A 144 13.66 -3.00 2.08
N ALA A 145 14.69 -3.36 2.83
CA ALA A 145 14.87 -4.74 3.29
C ALA A 145 13.76 -5.12 4.29
N GLY A 146 13.31 -6.39 4.26
CA GLY A 146 12.29 -6.88 5.19
C GLY A 146 12.68 -6.73 6.67
N SER A 147 13.99 -6.83 6.99
CA SER A 147 14.52 -6.51 8.32
C SER A 147 14.44 -5.02 8.67
N ASP A 148 14.42 -4.14 7.66
CA ASP A 148 14.38 -2.68 7.81
C ASP A 148 12.94 -2.14 7.69
N ILE A 149 12.01 -2.97 7.23
CA ILE A 149 10.59 -2.83 7.55
C ILE A 149 10.44 -3.23 9.03
N ASN A 150 11.37 -2.73 9.84
CA ASN A 150 11.27 -2.95 11.26
C ASN A 150 10.03 -2.21 11.71
N MET A 151 9.01 -3.00 12.01
CA MET A 151 7.71 -2.52 12.51
C MET A 151 7.90 -1.43 13.56
N ALA A 152 8.99 -1.46 14.33
CA ALA A 152 9.28 -0.46 15.34
C ALA A 152 9.49 0.96 14.77
N ILE A 153 10.22 1.12 13.66
CA ILE A 153 10.45 2.44 13.04
C ILE A 153 9.15 2.94 12.40
N MET A 154 8.55 2.10 11.57
CA MET A 154 7.34 2.46 10.84
C MET A 154 6.15 2.65 11.78
N ASP A 155 6.00 1.77 12.77
CA ASP A 155 4.89 1.83 13.74
C ASP A 155 4.96 3.10 14.60
N LYS A 156 6.14 3.50 15.01
CA LYS A 156 6.36 4.70 15.82
C LYS A 156 6.10 6.00 15.06
N HIS A 157 6.52 6.08 13.78
CA HIS A 157 6.58 7.33 13.04
C HIS A 157 5.52 7.46 11.93
N TYR A 158 5.14 6.37 11.27
CA TYR A 158 4.42 6.43 10.00
C TYR A 158 3.13 5.61 9.96
N LYS A 159 2.77 4.98 11.08
CA LYS A 159 1.59 4.12 11.16
C LYS A 159 0.30 4.84 10.84
N LEU A 160 -0.43 4.27 9.91
CA LEU A 160 -1.77 4.69 9.55
C LEU A 160 -2.76 3.55 9.88
N LYS A 161 -3.65 3.78 10.82
CA LYS A 161 -4.66 2.79 11.20
C LYS A 161 -5.75 2.72 10.14
N ASN A 162 -6.23 1.51 9.88
CA ASN A 162 -7.44 1.32 9.07
C ASN A 162 -8.63 2.12 9.60
N THR A 163 -9.53 2.48 8.70
CA THR A 163 -10.87 2.94 9.09
C THR A 163 -11.71 1.76 9.60
N THR A 164 -12.82 2.05 10.29
CA THR A 164 -13.79 1.03 10.70
C THR A 164 -14.26 0.23 9.49
N PHE A 165 -14.61 0.91 8.40
CA PHE A 165 -15.00 0.30 7.13
C PHE A 165 -13.96 -0.72 6.63
N LEU A 166 -12.69 -0.33 6.54
CA LEU A 166 -11.63 -1.24 6.07
C LEU A 166 -11.44 -2.45 6.99
N ASN A 167 -11.56 -2.25 8.31
CA ASN A 167 -11.48 -3.37 9.24
C ASN A 167 -12.63 -4.37 9.03
N GLU A 168 -13.84 -3.88 8.83
CA GLU A 168 -15.00 -4.73 8.56
C GLU A 168 -14.85 -5.52 7.27
N ILE A 169 -14.43 -4.86 6.17
CA ILE A 169 -14.36 -5.49 4.85
C ILE A 169 -13.17 -6.42 4.73
N LEU A 170 -11.99 -6.02 5.18
CA LEU A 170 -10.76 -6.81 4.97
C LEU A 170 -10.63 -7.99 5.93
N TYR A 171 -11.21 -7.89 7.13
CA TYR A 171 -11.04 -8.92 8.18
C TYR A 171 -12.30 -9.68 8.53
N ASN A 172 -13.49 -9.15 8.23
CA ASN A 172 -14.72 -9.90 8.47
C ASN A 172 -14.91 -10.98 7.39
N LYS A 173 -14.92 -12.24 7.82
CA LYS A 173 -15.07 -13.40 6.93
C LYS A 173 -16.48 -13.52 6.33
N GLU A 174 -17.44 -12.77 6.85
CA GLU A 174 -18.88 -12.93 6.54
C GLU A 174 -19.47 -11.82 5.64
N VAL A 175 -18.68 -10.79 5.28
CA VAL A 175 -19.18 -9.75 4.36
C VAL A 175 -19.22 -10.31 2.93
N THR A 176 -20.37 -10.80 2.54
CA THR A 176 -20.68 -11.17 1.15
C THR A 176 -21.13 -9.94 0.37
N ALA A 177 -20.70 -9.82 -0.89
CA ALA A 177 -21.21 -8.80 -1.80
C ALA A 177 -22.73 -8.89 -1.89
N THR A 178 -23.41 -7.75 -1.90
CA THR A 178 -24.87 -7.70 -2.09
C THR A 178 -25.25 -8.14 -3.51
N ALA A 179 -26.49 -8.61 -3.72
CA ALA A 179 -26.95 -9.10 -5.02
C ALA A 179 -26.74 -8.07 -6.16
N SER A 180 -26.92 -6.77 -5.88
CA SER A 180 -26.68 -5.67 -6.83
C SER A 180 -25.20 -5.52 -7.24
N GLN A 181 -24.26 -5.87 -6.37
CA GLN A 181 -22.83 -5.83 -6.68
C GLN A 181 -22.41 -7.02 -7.55
N LEU A 182 -23.10 -8.16 -7.41
CA LEU A 182 -22.91 -9.33 -8.27
C LEU A 182 -23.50 -9.13 -9.67
N GLU A 183 -24.59 -8.38 -9.80
CA GLU A 183 -25.19 -8.03 -11.11
C GLU A 183 -24.27 -7.12 -11.93
N LEU A 184 -23.56 -6.18 -11.28
CA LEU A 184 -22.56 -5.32 -11.96
C LEU A 184 -21.41 -6.13 -12.57
N LEU A 185 -20.98 -7.19 -11.89
CA LEU A 185 -19.90 -8.09 -12.37
C LEU A 185 -20.33 -8.96 -13.56
N ASN A 186 -21.62 -9.28 -13.66
CA ASN A 186 -22.16 -10.07 -14.78
C ASN A 186 -22.46 -9.21 -16.02
N SER A 187 -22.31 -7.88 -15.94
CA SER A 187 -22.53 -6.92 -17.04
C SER A 187 -21.23 -6.46 -17.74
N ILE A 188 -20.08 -6.95 -17.29
CA ILE A 188 -18.75 -6.74 -17.89
C ILE A 188 -18.35 -7.98 -18.68
#